data_29574a3555379280135472a6431c49f8
#
_entry.id   29574a3555379280135472a6431c49f8
#
_cell.length_a   1.000
_cell.length_b   1.000
_cell.length_c   1.000
_cell.angle_alpha   90.00
_cell.angle_beta   90.00
_cell.angle_gamma   90.00
#
_symmetry.space_group_name_H-M   'P 1'
#
loop_
_entity.id
_entity.type
_entity.pdbx_description
1 polymer ?
#
loop_
_entity_poly.entity_id
_entity_poly.type
_entity_poly.pdbx_seq_one_letter_code
_entity_poly.pdbx_strand_id
1 'polypeptide(L)'
;MMTAVNRRVRRLAPQLAALFIILAAITIISPGFLNVSFQNGRLYGSLVDILVRAAPVALLTIGMTLVIATKGIDLSIGAVIAICGAVAATLISNGHSIPAVIAISLGVGIVCGLWNGVLVALLDIQPIIATLILMVAGRGIAQLITEGVILTFNNDSFSAIGSGAFAGVPLPVIIWVTAALLIGFLVRKSALGFLIEATGINRRAAALAGVRARFLLFFVYAVSGLCAAIAGMIVTADIRGADANNAGLWLELDAILAVVIGGTSLNGGRFSITASLIGALIIQTINTGILVSGFPPEFNLIIKASIIMVVLTLQSPAIMAVLGFVKAPKQHAKTATNGMTKEGTAR
;
A
#
# COMPACT_ATOMS: atom_id res chain seq x y z
N MET A 1 -16.40 -26.64 7.51
CA MET A 1 -16.30 -25.18 7.61
C MET A 1 -15.22 -24.70 8.58
N MET A 2 -15.07 -25.27 9.74
CA MET A 2 -14.02 -24.96 10.74
C MET A 2 -12.56 -25.09 10.24
N THR A 3 -12.25 -25.99 9.33
CA THR A 3 -10.87 -26.22 8.82
C THR A 3 -10.36 -25.13 7.89
N ALA A 4 -11.24 -24.41 7.17
CA ALA A 4 -10.84 -23.32 6.26
C ALA A 4 -10.57 -22.01 7.02
N VAL A 5 -11.34 -21.71 8.06
CA VAL A 5 -11.13 -20.56 8.96
C VAL A 5 -9.81 -20.72 9.69
N ASN A 6 -9.54 -21.91 10.24
CA ASN A 6 -8.32 -22.20 10.99
C ASN A 6 -7.05 -22.07 10.11
N ARG A 7 -7.12 -22.44 8.83
CA ARG A 7 -6.03 -22.24 7.86
C ARG A 7 -5.78 -20.76 7.53
N ARG A 8 -6.83 -19.93 7.47
CA ARG A 8 -6.69 -18.48 7.25
C ARG A 8 -6.08 -17.78 8.44
N VAL A 9 -6.54 -18.09 9.65
CA VAL A 9 -6.00 -17.54 10.91
C VAL A 9 -4.51 -17.90 11.05
N ARG A 10 -4.12 -19.15 10.79
CA ARG A 10 -2.71 -19.57 10.82
C ARG A 10 -1.82 -18.80 9.82
N ARG A 11 -2.35 -18.36 8.69
CA ARG A 11 -1.58 -17.56 7.73
C ARG A 11 -1.39 -16.10 8.16
N LEU A 12 -2.31 -15.55 8.94
CA LEU A 12 -2.24 -14.18 9.47
C LEU A 12 -1.58 -14.12 10.84
N ALA A 13 -1.34 -15.28 11.49
CA ALA A 13 -0.81 -15.35 12.83
C ALA A 13 0.52 -14.59 13.02
N PRO A 14 1.51 -14.66 12.11
CA PRO A 14 2.76 -13.92 12.27
C PRO A 14 2.57 -12.41 12.27
N GLN A 15 1.73 -11.88 11.35
CA GLN A 15 1.43 -10.46 11.25
C GLN A 15 0.65 -9.95 12.46
N LEU A 16 -0.36 -10.71 12.90
CA LEU A 16 -1.14 -10.38 14.09
C LEU A 16 -0.27 -10.42 15.36
N ALA A 17 0.62 -11.40 15.47
CA ALA A 17 1.57 -11.48 16.57
C ALA A 17 2.52 -10.27 16.58
N ALA A 18 3.06 -9.90 15.44
CA ALA A 18 3.92 -8.72 15.31
C ALA A 18 3.18 -7.44 15.72
N LEU A 19 1.95 -7.24 15.22
CA LEU A 19 1.11 -6.09 15.60
C LEU A 19 0.86 -6.06 17.12
N PHE A 20 0.50 -7.21 17.70
CA PHE A 20 0.25 -7.32 19.13
C PHE A 20 1.49 -7.01 19.97
N ILE A 21 2.65 -7.54 19.58
CA ILE A 21 3.93 -7.29 20.28
C ILE A 21 4.28 -5.81 20.25
N ILE A 22 4.11 -5.14 19.10
CA ILE A 22 4.41 -3.71 18.95
C ILE A 22 3.43 -2.87 19.79
N LEU A 23 2.13 -3.17 19.74
CA LEU A 23 1.14 -2.50 20.57
C LEU A 23 1.43 -2.67 22.08
N ALA A 24 1.79 -3.89 22.52
CA ALA A 24 2.16 -4.15 23.90
C ALA A 24 3.41 -3.37 24.32
N ALA A 25 4.44 -3.33 23.47
CA ALA A 25 5.66 -2.56 23.73
C ALA A 25 5.37 -1.05 23.88
N ILE A 26 4.55 -0.48 23.00
CA ILE A 26 4.18 0.95 23.08
C ILE A 26 3.34 1.22 24.34
N THR A 27 2.44 0.31 24.71
CA THR A 27 1.62 0.46 25.94
C THR A 27 2.46 0.48 27.21
N ILE A 28 3.57 -0.27 27.22
CA ILE A 28 4.53 -0.26 28.36
C ILE A 28 5.27 1.09 28.41
N ILE A 29 5.64 1.65 27.26
CA ILE A 29 6.36 2.93 27.17
C ILE A 29 5.43 4.12 27.48
N SER A 30 4.17 4.05 27.04
CA SER A 30 3.18 5.11 27.20
C SER A 30 1.92 4.58 27.88
N PRO A 31 1.84 4.67 29.21
CA PRO A 31 0.63 4.33 29.97
C PRO A 31 -0.55 5.18 29.51
N GLY A 32 -1.66 4.54 29.16
CA GLY A 32 -2.85 5.22 28.60
C GLY A 32 -2.96 5.20 27.08
N PHE A 33 -1.98 4.64 26.37
CA PHE A 33 -2.00 4.48 24.91
C PHE A 33 -3.26 3.74 24.39
N LEU A 34 -3.78 2.78 25.14
CA LEU A 34 -4.99 2.04 24.78
C LEU A 34 -6.29 2.75 25.16
N ASN A 35 -6.23 3.89 25.83
CA ASN A 35 -7.43 4.60 26.26
C ASN A 35 -8.17 5.15 25.04
N VAL A 36 -9.43 4.76 24.89
CA VAL A 36 -10.36 5.30 23.90
C VAL A 36 -11.46 6.03 24.64
N SER A 37 -11.71 7.28 24.27
CA SER A 37 -12.75 8.11 24.82
C SER A 37 -13.73 8.55 23.74
N PHE A 38 -14.99 8.76 24.11
CA PHE A 38 -15.99 9.31 23.22
C PHE A 38 -16.26 10.74 23.64
N GLN A 39 -15.85 11.71 22.81
CA GLN A 39 -15.98 13.13 23.09
C GLN A 39 -16.57 13.85 21.87
N ASN A 40 -17.47 14.79 22.09
CA ASN A 40 -18.09 15.59 21.03
C ASN A 40 -18.66 14.77 19.86
N GLY A 41 -19.25 13.59 20.15
CA GLY A 41 -19.83 12.73 19.12
C GLY A 41 -18.81 11.95 18.28
N ARG A 42 -17.54 11.88 18.69
CA ARG A 42 -16.45 11.21 17.98
C ARG A 42 -15.57 10.37 18.92
N LEU A 43 -15.03 9.28 18.40
CA LEU A 43 -14.02 8.47 19.07
C LEU A 43 -12.65 9.18 19.03
N TYR A 44 -11.98 9.26 20.17
CA TYR A 44 -10.64 9.78 20.36
C TYR A 44 -9.77 8.75 21.08
N GLY A 45 -8.45 8.79 20.80
CA GLY A 45 -7.44 7.97 21.44
C GLY A 45 -6.39 7.50 20.48
N SER A 46 -5.23 7.09 20.99
CA SER A 46 -4.09 6.72 20.14
C SER A 46 -4.39 5.56 19.18
N LEU A 47 -5.26 4.62 19.56
CA LEU A 47 -5.72 3.56 18.66
C LEU A 47 -6.55 4.10 17.50
N VAL A 48 -7.40 5.10 17.77
CA VAL A 48 -8.20 5.75 16.73
C VAL A 48 -7.29 6.55 15.81
N ASP A 49 -6.30 7.25 16.36
CA ASP A 49 -5.31 8.01 15.59
C ASP A 49 -4.47 7.11 14.67
N ILE A 50 -4.09 5.90 15.13
CA ILE A 50 -3.44 4.90 14.27
C ILE A 50 -4.33 4.58 13.06
N LEU A 51 -5.62 4.33 13.26
CA LEU A 51 -6.53 3.98 12.19
C LEU A 51 -6.76 5.14 11.20
N VAL A 52 -6.84 6.37 11.71
CA VAL A 52 -6.98 7.59 10.89
C VAL A 52 -5.73 7.84 10.07
N ARG A 53 -4.56 7.86 10.72
CA ARG A 53 -3.28 8.09 10.06
C ARG A 53 -2.87 6.94 9.14
N ALA A 54 -3.38 5.72 9.37
CA ALA A 54 -3.20 4.59 8.46
C ALA A 54 -3.98 4.72 7.16
N ALA A 55 -4.99 5.59 7.06
CA ALA A 55 -5.87 5.65 5.90
C ALA A 55 -5.13 5.86 4.57
N PRO A 56 -4.22 6.83 4.41
CA PRO A 56 -3.44 6.98 3.17
C PRO A 56 -2.62 5.72 2.86
N VAL A 57 -1.85 5.22 3.82
CA VAL A 57 -0.99 4.04 3.63
C VAL A 57 -1.82 2.80 3.32
N ALA A 58 -2.96 2.60 3.99
CA ALA A 58 -3.85 1.45 3.75
C ALA A 58 -4.44 1.48 2.34
N LEU A 59 -4.89 2.65 1.85
CA LEU A 59 -5.37 2.82 0.49
C LEU A 59 -4.28 2.50 -0.53
N LEU A 60 -3.08 3.08 -0.37
CA LEU A 60 -1.94 2.79 -1.23
C LEU A 60 -1.58 1.31 -1.19
N THR A 61 -1.61 0.68 -0.01
CA THR A 61 -1.32 -0.74 0.17
C THR A 61 -2.31 -1.63 -0.58
N ILE A 62 -3.59 -1.25 -0.68
CA ILE A 62 -4.59 -1.99 -1.48
C ILE A 62 -4.18 -2.01 -2.95
N GLY A 63 -3.91 -0.83 -3.54
CA GLY A 63 -3.47 -0.70 -4.92
C GLY A 63 -2.15 -1.44 -5.17
N MET A 64 -1.14 -1.18 -4.32
CA MET A 64 0.18 -1.79 -4.38
C MET A 64 0.15 -3.31 -4.28
N THR A 65 -0.76 -3.88 -3.47
CA THR A 65 -0.94 -5.34 -3.35
C THR A 65 -1.30 -5.97 -4.70
N LEU A 66 -2.19 -5.33 -5.47
CA LEU A 66 -2.58 -5.81 -6.79
C LEU A 66 -1.45 -5.66 -7.81
N VAL A 67 -0.73 -4.52 -7.77
CA VAL A 67 0.41 -4.26 -8.63
C VAL A 67 1.53 -5.27 -8.38
N ILE A 68 1.92 -5.49 -7.12
CA ILE A 68 2.95 -6.47 -6.73
C ILE A 68 2.50 -7.89 -7.10
N ALA A 69 1.22 -8.23 -6.96
CA ALA A 69 0.71 -9.53 -7.37
C ALA A 69 0.95 -9.81 -8.86
N THR A 70 1.03 -8.78 -9.73
CA THR A 70 1.36 -8.92 -11.16
C THR A 70 2.85 -8.78 -11.47
N LYS A 71 3.75 -8.84 -10.49
CA LYS A 71 5.21 -8.57 -10.60
C LYS A 71 5.55 -7.12 -10.94
N GLY A 72 4.65 -6.18 -10.67
CA GLY A 72 4.91 -4.75 -10.79
C GLY A 72 5.30 -4.14 -9.45
N ILE A 73 5.85 -2.93 -9.50
CA ILE A 73 6.00 -2.02 -8.37
C ILE A 73 5.58 -0.64 -8.88
N ASP A 74 4.73 0.05 -8.13
CA ASP A 74 4.24 1.38 -8.50
C ASP A 74 4.83 2.43 -7.55
N LEU A 75 5.93 3.03 -7.98
CA LEU A 75 6.61 4.08 -7.22
C LEU A 75 5.95 5.47 -7.41
N SER A 76 5.02 5.61 -8.35
CA SER A 76 4.40 6.89 -8.65
C SER A 76 3.30 7.31 -7.69
N ILE A 77 2.79 6.39 -6.85
CA ILE A 77 1.61 6.63 -6.00
C ILE A 77 1.77 7.84 -5.06
N GLY A 78 3.00 8.11 -4.56
CA GLY A 78 3.29 9.31 -3.78
C GLY A 78 3.16 10.61 -4.60
N ALA A 79 3.62 10.60 -5.86
CA ALA A 79 3.45 11.73 -6.76
C ALA A 79 1.97 11.91 -7.18
N VAL A 80 1.23 10.81 -7.37
CA VAL A 80 -0.21 10.87 -7.66
C VAL A 80 -1.00 11.47 -6.50
N ILE A 81 -0.63 11.18 -5.23
CA ILE A 81 -1.16 11.87 -4.05
C ILE A 81 -0.97 13.38 -4.19
N ALA A 82 0.25 13.83 -4.51
CA ALA A 82 0.56 15.25 -4.64
C ALA A 82 -0.22 15.91 -5.80
N ILE A 83 -0.30 15.26 -6.98
CA ILE A 83 -1.07 15.76 -8.12
C ILE A 83 -2.56 15.91 -7.75
N CYS A 84 -3.17 14.85 -7.21
CA CYS A 84 -4.60 14.85 -6.88
C CYS A 84 -4.92 15.86 -5.77
N GLY A 85 -4.01 16.01 -4.79
CA GLY A 85 -4.12 17.03 -3.74
C GLY A 85 -4.00 18.44 -4.31
N ALA A 86 -3.04 18.70 -5.18
CA ALA A 86 -2.86 19.98 -5.87
C ALA A 86 -4.10 20.36 -6.70
N VAL A 87 -4.61 19.42 -7.51
CA VAL A 87 -5.84 19.59 -8.29
C VAL A 87 -7.03 19.91 -7.37
N ALA A 88 -7.22 19.15 -6.30
CA ALA A 88 -8.32 19.37 -5.36
C ALA A 88 -8.26 20.77 -4.74
N ALA A 89 -7.09 21.17 -4.21
CA ALA A 89 -6.91 22.47 -3.59
C ALA A 89 -7.14 23.63 -4.58
N THR A 90 -6.60 23.54 -5.80
CA THR A 90 -6.78 24.54 -6.86
C THR A 90 -8.25 24.68 -7.26
N LEU A 91 -8.97 23.58 -7.43
CA LEU A 91 -10.40 23.61 -7.77
C LEU A 91 -11.25 24.21 -6.65
N ILE A 92 -10.93 23.91 -5.37
CA ILE A 92 -11.61 24.49 -4.22
C ILE A 92 -11.36 26.02 -4.17
N SER A 93 -10.12 26.45 -4.36
CA SER A 93 -9.75 27.86 -4.37
C SER A 93 -10.43 28.64 -5.50
N ASN A 94 -10.71 27.99 -6.62
CA ASN A 94 -11.46 28.54 -7.75
C ASN A 94 -12.99 28.46 -7.59
N GLY A 95 -13.48 28.01 -6.42
CA GLY A 95 -14.92 28.01 -6.11
C GLY A 95 -15.72 26.87 -6.74
N HIS A 96 -15.07 25.79 -7.21
CA HIS A 96 -15.80 24.65 -7.75
C HIS A 96 -16.55 23.87 -6.66
N SER A 97 -17.66 23.24 -7.05
CA SER A 97 -18.46 22.41 -6.13
C SER A 97 -17.69 21.19 -5.67
N ILE A 98 -17.85 20.77 -4.40
CA ILE A 98 -17.12 19.64 -3.82
C ILE A 98 -17.33 18.33 -4.60
N PRO A 99 -18.54 17.97 -5.08
CA PRO A 99 -18.69 16.79 -5.92
C PRO A 99 -17.84 16.84 -7.21
N ALA A 100 -17.71 18.01 -7.83
CA ALA A 100 -16.87 18.19 -9.02
C ALA A 100 -15.38 18.04 -8.66
N VAL A 101 -14.93 18.63 -7.54
CA VAL A 101 -13.57 18.48 -7.02
C VAL A 101 -13.23 17.01 -6.82
N ILE A 102 -14.09 16.25 -6.15
CA ILE A 102 -13.89 14.82 -5.90
C ILE A 102 -13.84 14.05 -7.23
N ALA A 103 -14.80 14.25 -8.13
CA ALA A 103 -14.87 13.53 -9.40
C ALA A 103 -13.64 13.79 -10.28
N ILE A 104 -13.20 15.06 -10.38
CA ILE A 104 -12.03 15.43 -11.17
C ILE A 104 -10.75 14.85 -10.56
N SER A 105 -10.57 14.95 -9.24
CA SER A 105 -9.39 14.41 -8.56
C SER A 105 -9.29 12.87 -8.71
N LEU A 106 -10.42 12.14 -8.59
CA LEU A 106 -10.46 10.71 -8.86
C LEU A 106 -10.13 10.39 -10.31
N GLY A 107 -10.68 11.18 -11.26
CA GLY A 107 -10.40 11.06 -12.69
C GLY A 107 -8.90 11.23 -12.99
N VAL A 108 -8.26 12.24 -12.41
CA VAL A 108 -6.82 12.47 -12.54
C VAL A 108 -6.01 11.28 -12.04
N GLY A 109 -6.35 10.73 -10.86
CA GLY A 109 -5.65 9.56 -10.35
C GLY A 109 -5.82 8.32 -11.23
N ILE A 110 -7.02 8.10 -11.79
CA ILE A 110 -7.24 7.01 -12.77
C ILE A 110 -6.39 7.23 -14.02
N VAL A 111 -6.34 8.45 -14.55
CA VAL A 111 -5.50 8.80 -15.72
C VAL A 111 -4.03 8.54 -15.45
N CYS A 112 -3.51 8.95 -14.30
CA CYS A 112 -2.15 8.64 -13.87
C CYS A 112 -1.89 7.12 -13.80
N GLY A 113 -2.82 6.36 -13.21
CA GLY A 113 -2.73 4.90 -13.17
C GLY A 113 -2.78 4.27 -14.57
N LEU A 114 -3.68 4.73 -15.44
CA LEU A 114 -3.78 4.26 -16.82
C LEU A 114 -2.52 4.61 -17.61
N TRP A 115 -1.89 5.76 -17.40
CA TRP A 115 -0.60 6.11 -17.98
C TRP A 115 0.47 5.06 -17.68
N ASN A 116 0.62 4.68 -16.40
CA ASN A 116 1.52 3.60 -16.02
C ASN A 116 1.10 2.26 -16.66
N GLY A 117 -0.21 2.00 -16.73
CA GLY A 117 -0.76 0.85 -17.43
C GLY A 117 -0.37 0.80 -18.90
N VAL A 118 -0.37 1.95 -19.62
CA VAL A 118 0.09 2.05 -21.02
C VAL A 118 1.57 1.69 -21.12
N LEU A 119 2.41 2.32 -20.29
CA LEU A 119 3.85 2.08 -20.32
C LEU A 119 4.21 0.62 -20.06
N VAL A 120 3.54 -0.02 -19.08
CA VAL A 120 3.84 -1.39 -18.67
C VAL A 120 3.15 -2.45 -19.55
N ALA A 121 1.88 -2.22 -19.94
CA ALA A 121 1.09 -3.23 -20.64
C ALA A 121 1.21 -3.18 -22.15
N LEU A 122 1.39 -1.99 -22.77
CA LEU A 122 1.50 -1.82 -24.20
C LEU A 122 2.93 -1.65 -24.67
N LEU A 123 3.71 -0.80 -23.99
CA LEU A 123 5.10 -0.52 -24.37
C LEU A 123 6.09 -1.53 -23.75
N ASP A 124 5.60 -2.43 -22.90
CA ASP A 124 6.36 -3.51 -22.23
C ASP A 124 7.59 -2.98 -21.44
N ILE A 125 7.48 -1.73 -20.95
CA ILE A 125 8.50 -1.09 -20.12
C ILE A 125 8.49 -1.77 -18.74
N GLN A 126 9.68 -1.97 -18.17
CA GLN A 126 9.80 -2.54 -16.83
C GLN A 126 9.01 -1.67 -15.82
N PRO A 127 8.14 -2.26 -14.98
CA PRO A 127 7.24 -1.51 -14.08
C PRO A 127 7.92 -0.45 -13.23
N ILE A 128 9.07 -0.77 -12.62
CA ILE A 128 9.82 0.16 -11.78
C ILE A 128 10.24 1.40 -12.60
N ILE A 129 10.75 1.20 -13.83
CA ILE A 129 11.18 2.31 -14.69
C ILE A 129 9.99 3.15 -15.13
N ALA A 130 8.89 2.50 -15.56
CA ALA A 130 7.69 3.20 -15.99
C ALA A 130 7.12 4.09 -14.88
N THR A 131 7.01 3.58 -13.66
CA THR A 131 6.45 4.31 -12.53
C THR A 131 7.39 5.36 -11.95
N LEU A 132 8.72 5.16 -12.05
CA LEU A 132 9.72 6.18 -11.74
C LEU A 132 9.59 7.42 -12.62
N ILE A 133 9.26 7.26 -13.92
CA ILE A 133 9.01 8.39 -14.81
C ILE A 133 7.89 9.26 -14.24
N LEU A 134 6.74 8.66 -13.90
CA LEU A 134 5.62 9.40 -13.34
C LEU A 134 5.92 9.90 -11.91
N MET A 135 6.70 9.19 -11.11
CA MET A 135 7.13 9.65 -9.79
C MET A 135 7.86 10.99 -9.87
N VAL A 136 8.82 11.12 -10.80
CA VAL A 136 9.62 12.35 -10.98
C VAL A 136 8.81 13.43 -11.68
N ALA A 137 8.24 13.12 -12.85
CA ALA A 137 7.44 14.06 -13.63
C ALA A 137 6.19 14.52 -12.87
N GLY A 138 5.53 13.59 -12.16
CA GLY A 138 4.32 13.88 -11.39
C GLY A 138 4.57 14.84 -10.24
N ARG A 139 5.74 14.76 -9.58
CA ARG A 139 6.11 15.75 -8.56
C ARG A 139 6.25 17.13 -9.15
N GLY A 140 6.90 17.25 -10.32
CA GLY A 140 6.98 18.52 -11.06
C GLY A 140 5.61 19.03 -11.52
N ILE A 141 4.71 18.15 -11.99
CA ILE A 141 3.33 18.51 -12.36
C ILE A 141 2.58 19.08 -11.15
N ALA A 142 2.68 18.44 -9.97
CA ALA A 142 2.04 18.94 -8.76
C ALA A 142 2.57 20.32 -8.37
N GLN A 143 3.88 20.54 -8.45
CA GLN A 143 4.51 21.83 -8.21
C GLN A 143 4.05 22.91 -9.22
N LEU A 144 3.91 22.57 -10.51
CA LEU A 144 3.39 23.49 -11.50
C LEU A 144 1.94 23.91 -11.23
N ILE A 145 1.09 22.97 -10.77
CA ILE A 145 -0.31 23.26 -10.41
C ILE A 145 -0.41 24.20 -9.19
N THR A 146 0.50 24.06 -8.23
CA THR A 146 0.53 24.87 -7.00
C THR A 146 1.46 26.08 -7.11
N GLU A 147 2.09 26.32 -8.26
CA GLU A 147 3.12 27.36 -8.45
C GLU A 147 4.28 27.26 -7.44
N GLY A 148 4.56 26.04 -6.98
CA GLY A 148 5.63 25.74 -6.01
C GLY A 148 5.34 26.15 -4.55
N VAL A 149 4.16 26.71 -4.26
CA VAL A 149 3.75 27.12 -2.91
C VAL A 149 2.77 26.13 -2.27
N ILE A 150 2.61 26.21 -0.95
CA ILE A 150 1.55 25.46 -0.27
C ILE A 150 0.22 26.21 -0.48
N LEU A 151 -0.65 25.60 -1.27
CA LEU A 151 -1.97 26.17 -1.57
C LEU A 151 -2.97 25.76 -0.48
N THR A 152 -3.33 26.71 0.38
CA THR A 152 -4.30 26.49 1.46
C THR A 152 -5.72 26.89 1.03
N PHE A 153 -6.73 26.25 1.63
CA PHE A 153 -8.14 26.57 1.42
C PHE A 153 -8.92 26.47 2.73
N ASN A 154 -10.06 27.16 2.78
CA ASN A 154 -10.99 27.09 3.90
C ASN A 154 -12.35 26.58 3.41
N ASN A 155 -12.54 25.25 3.45
CA ASN A 155 -13.78 24.59 3.04
C ASN A 155 -14.06 23.41 3.96
N ASP A 156 -15.02 23.58 4.89
CA ASP A 156 -15.33 22.58 5.90
C ASP A 156 -15.90 21.28 5.32
N SER A 157 -16.66 21.35 4.21
CA SER A 157 -17.22 20.17 3.55
C SER A 157 -16.15 19.26 2.98
N PHE A 158 -15.09 19.82 2.40
CA PHE A 158 -13.96 19.03 1.90
C PHE A 158 -13.06 18.57 3.05
N SER A 159 -12.78 19.45 4.02
CA SER A 159 -11.97 19.12 5.20
C SER A 159 -12.55 17.97 6.02
N ALA A 160 -13.88 17.80 6.00
CA ALA A 160 -14.53 16.65 6.62
C ALA A 160 -14.04 15.30 6.10
N ILE A 161 -13.53 15.21 4.86
CA ILE A 161 -12.98 13.96 4.30
C ILE A 161 -11.75 13.50 5.10
N GLY A 162 -10.91 14.45 5.57
CA GLY A 162 -9.71 14.16 6.37
C GLY A 162 -9.94 14.11 7.88
N SER A 163 -10.81 15.01 8.40
CA SER A 163 -10.98 15.21 9.83
C SER A 163 -12.40 15.00 10.36
N GLY A 164 -13.39 14.75 9.50
CA GLY A 164 -14.78 14.52 9.89
C GLY A 164 -15.02 13.16 10.53
N ALA A 165 -16.23 12.99 11.07
CA ALA A 165 -16.71 11.72 11.62
C ALA A 165 -18.17 11.46 11.20
N PHE A 166 -18.50 10.19 11.01
CA PHE A 166 -19.87 9.74 10.78
C PHE A 166 -20.21 8.65 11.80
N ALA A 167 -21.30 8.82 12.51
CA ALA A 167 -21.73 7.94 13.60
C ALA A 167 -20.61 7.67 14.65
N GLY A 168 -19.77 8.67 14.93
CA GLY A 168 -18.66 8.57 15.88
C GLY A 168 -17.36 8.00 15.33
N VAL A 169 -17.39 7.41 14.12
CA VAL A 169 -16.21 6.84 13.48
C VAL A 169 -15.58 7.89 12.54
N PRO A 170 -14.26 8.13 12.60
CA PRO A 170 -13.59 9.05 11.68
C PRO A 170 -13.78 8.67 10.20
N LEU A 171 -14.10 9.66 9.36
CA LEU A 171 -14.34 9.44 7.92
C LEU A 171 -13.18 8.79 7.19
N PRO A 172 -11.90 9.14 7.42
CA PRO A 172 -10.78 8.44 6.79
C PRO A 172 -10.82 6.92 7.02
N VAL A 173 -11.22 6.49 8.24
CA VAL A 173 -11.33 5.06 8.57
C VAL A 173 -12.44 4.39 7.76
N ILE A 174 -13.60 5.03 7.67
CA ILE A 174 -14.73 4.52 6.89
C ILE A 174 -14.33 4.39 5.42
N ILE A 175 -13.62 5.38 4.85
CA ILE A 175 -13.20 5.41 3.45
C ILE A 175 -12.27 4.24 3.14
N TRP A 176 -11.17 4.07 3.90
CA TRP A 176 -10.22 3.01 3.57
C TRP A 176 -10.79 1.61 3.85
N VAL A 177 -11.60 1.44 4.89
CA VAL A 177 -12.27 0.16 5.18
C VAL A 177 -13.26 -0.18 4.06
N THR A 178 -14.05 0.79 3.61
CA THR A 178 -14.98 0.60 2.49
C THR A 178 -14.25 0.25 1.20
N ALA A 179 -13.16 0.95 0.87
CA ALA A 179 -12.32 0.63 -0.28
C ALA A 179 -11.75 -0.81 -0.18
N ALA A 180 -11.26 -1.20 1.00
CA ALA A 180 -10.75 -2.54 1.26
C ALA A 180 -11.81 -3.62 1.07
N LEU A 181 -13.02 -3.36 1.56
CA LEU A 181 -14.15 -4.29 1.42
C LEU A 181 -14.60 -4.40 -0.04
N LEU A 182 -14.76 -3.28 -0.75
CA LEU A 182 -15.19 -3.26 -2.15
C LEU A 182 -14.17 -3.96 -3.05
N ILE A 183 -12.91 -3.57 -2.99
CA ILE A 183 -11.84 -4.16 -3.81
C ILE A 183 -11.60 -5.62 -3.40
N GLY A 184 -11.59 -5.91 -2.10
CA GLY A 184 -11.46 -7.26 -1.57
C GLY A 184 -12.61 -8.18 -1.99
N PHE A 185 -13.84 -7.68 -2.01
CA PHE A 185 -15.01 -8.40 -2.50
C PHE A 185 -14.91 -8.64 -4.01
N LEU A 186 -14.60 -7.60 -4.78
CA LEU A 186 -14.45 -7.69 -6.23
C LEU A 186 -13.40 -8.76 -6.60
N VAL A 187 -12.23 -8.72 -5.98
CA VAL A 187 -11.12 -9.63 -6.27
C VAL A 187 -11.42 -11.07 -5.81
N ARG A 188 -12.11 -11.27 -4.68
CA ARG A 188 -12.38 -12.61 -4.14
C ARG A 188 -13.62 -13.29 -4.75
N LYS A 189 -14.61 -12.52 -5.17
CA LYS A 189 -15.89 -13.04 -5.70
C LYS A 189 -15.92 -13.16 -7.21
N SER A 190 -14.99 -12.48 -7.91
CA SER A 190 -14.80 -12.61 -9.35
C SER A 190 -13.57 -13.47 -9.67
N ALA A 191 -13.40 -13.80 -10.95
CA ALA A 191 -12.21 -14.48 -11.45
C ALA A 191 -10.93 -13.59 -11.40
N LEU A 192 -11.09 -12.27 -11.13
CA LEU A 192 -9.98 -11.31 -11.19
C LEU A 192 -8.80 -11.69 -10.29
N GLY A 193 -9.06 -12.10 -9.06
CA GLY A 193 -7.97 -12.49 -8.15
C GLY A 193 -7.14 -13.64 -8.69
N PHE A 194 -7.80 -14.68 -9.21
CA PHE A 194 -7.11 -15.81 -9.83
C PHE A 194 -6.33 -15.41 -11.08
N LEU A 195 -6.92 -14.56 -11.93
CA LEU A 195 -6.30 -14.09 -13.16
C LEU A 195 -5.08 -13.19 -12.87
N ILE A 196 -5.16 -12.34 -11.84
CA ILE A 196 -4.04 -11.51 -11.35
C ILE A 196 -2.90 -12.42 -10.87
N GLU A 197 -3.17 -13.42 -10.02
CA GLU A 197 -2.18 -14.38 -9.54
C GLU A 197 -1.54 -15.16 -10.70
N ALA A 198 -2.33 -15.67 -11.63
CA ALA A 198 -1.85 -16.39 -12.80
C ALA A 198 -0.94 -15.54 -13.67
N THR A 199 -1.32 -14.27 -13.94
CA THR A 199 -0.52 -13.32 -14.70
C THR A 199 0.80 -13.01 -13.99
N GLY A 200 0.78 -12.90 -12.66
CA GLY A 200 1.97 -12.65 -11.86
C GLY A 200 2.93 -13.85 -11.80
N ILE A 201 2.43 -15.07 -11.80
CA ILE A 201 3.29 -16.27 -11.82
C ILE A 201 3.99 -16.41 -13.17
N ASN A 202 3.23 -16.37 -14.27
CA ASN A 202 3.79 -16.45 -15.63
C ASN A 202 2.86 -15.79 -16.65
N ARG A 203 3.18 -14.53 -17.04
CA ARG A 203 2.40 -13.74 -17.98
C ARG A 203 2.24 -14.43 -19.36
N ARG A 204 3.29 -15.14 -19.84
CA ARG A 204 3.24 -15.82 -21.14
C ARG A 204 2.32 -17.04 -21.09
N ALA A 205 2.44 -17.86 -20.06
CA ALA A 205 1.58 -19.02 -19.88
C ALA A 205 0.11 -18.61 -19.68
N ALA A 206 -0.16 -17.56 -18.90
CA ALA A 206 -1.48 -17.01 -18.72
C ALA A 206 -2.09 -16.53 -20.07
N ALA A 207 -1.30 -15.84 -20.88
CA ALA A 207 -1.74 -15.38 -22.21
C ALA A 207 -2.06 -16.56 -23.15
N LEU A 208 -1.26 -17.62 -23.15
CA LEU A 208 -1.54 -18.85 -23.92
C LEU A 208 -2.81 -19.57 -23.45
N ALA A 209 -3.15 -19.44 -22.17
CA ALA A 209 -4.42 -19.94 -21.61
C ALA A 209 -5.62 -19.01 -21.86
N GLY A 210 -5.46 -17.97 -22.70
CA GLY A 210 -6.53 -17.05 -23.08
C GLY A 210 -6.75 -15.87 -22.14
N VAL A 211 -5.89 -15.66 -21.14
CA VAL A 211 -5.98 -14.52 -20.22
C VAL A 211 -5.52 -13.24 -20.91
N ARG A 212 -6.36 -12.22 -20.90
CA ARG A 212 -6.02 -10.88 -21.41
C ARG A 212 -5.12 -10.12 -20.42
N ALA A 213 -3.85 -10.58 -20.27
CA ALA A 213 -2.92 -10.05 -19.29
C ALA A 213 -2.72 -8.52 -19.39
N ARG A 214 -2.75 -7.95 -20.63
CA ARG A 214 -2.68 -6.48 -20.83
C ARG A 214 -3.82 -5.75 -20.13
N PHE A 215 -5.05 -6.21 -20.33
CA PHE A 215 -6.23 -5.61 -19.68
C PHE A 215 -6.14 -5.68 -18.15
N LEU A 216 -5.65 -6.79 -17.59
CA LEU A 216 -5.46 -6.92 -16.15
C LEU A 216 -4.42 -5.93 -15.61
N LEU A 217 -3.34 -5.70 -16.33
CA LEU A 217 -2.35 -4.69 -15.95
C LEU A 217 -2.96 -3.28 -15.97
N PHE A 218 -3.70 -2.90 -17.02
CA PHE A 218 -4.42 -1.63 -17.03
C PHE A 218 -5.35 -1.49 -15.83
N PHE A 219 -6.14 -2.51 -15.55
CA PHE A 219 -7.07 -2.50 -14.41
C PHE A 219 -6.33 -2.31 -13.08
N VAL A 220 -5.23 -3.05 -12.86
CA VAL A 220 -4.47 -3.01 -11.61
C VAL A 220 -3.84 -1.63 -11.38
N TYR A 221 -3.23 -1.04 -12.42
CA TYR A 221 -2.66 0.30 -12.32
C TYR A 221 -3.73 1.40 -12.19
N ALA A 222 -4.88 1.26 -12.84
CA ALA A 222 -6.01 2.18 -12.66
C ALA A 222 -6.54 2.15 -11.23
N VAL A 223 -6.65 0.96 -10.63
CA VAL A 223 -7.04 0.81 -9.20
C VAL A 223 -5.98 1.41 -8.29
N SER A 224 -4.67 1.23 -8.59
CA SER A 224 -3.58 1.86 -7.84
C SER A 224 -3.68 3.39 -7.86
N GLY A 225 -3.87 3.98 -9.04
CA GLY A 225 -4.05 5.42 -9.20
C GLY A 225 -5.31 5.96 -8.52
N LEU A 226 -6.42 5.20 -8.58
CA LEU A 226 -7.66 5.54 -7.87
C LEU A 226 -7.45 5.55 -6.34
N CYS A 227 -6.79 4.54 -5.78
CA CYS A 227 -6.46 4.49 -4.36
C CYS A 227 -5.54 5.65 -3.95
N ALA A 228 -4.57 5.99 -4.79
CA ALA A 228 -3.67 7.12 -4.55
C ALA A 228 -4.42 8.46 -4.61
N ALA A 229 -5.41 8.63 -5.50
CA ALA A 229 -6.24 9.83 -5.55
C ALA A 229 -7.08 10.00 -4.26
N ILE A 230 -7.71 8.92 -3.79
CA ILE A 230 -8.46 8.95 -2.52
C ILE A 230 -7.53 9.29 -1.36
N ALA A 231 -6.35 8.69 -1.30
CA ALA A 231 -5.35 9.00 -0.28
C ALA A 231 -4.90 10.46 -0.36
N GLY A 232 -4.68 11.00 -1.56
CA GLY A 232 -4.34 12.41 -1.79
C GLY A 232 -5.41 13.37 -1.29
N MET A 233 -6.68 13.09 -1.56
CA MET A 233 -7.79 13.90 -1.03
C MET A 233 -7.85 13.85 0.51
N ILE A 234 -7.63 12.69 1.14
CA ILE A 234 -7.59 12.59 2.61
C ILE A 234 -6.45 13.44 3.18
N VAL A 235 -5.24 13.31 2.63
CA VAL A 235 -4.06 14.08 3.08
C VAL A 235 -4.30 15.60 2.92
N THR A 236 -4.79 16.01 1.77
CA THR A 236 -5.09 17.44 1.47
C THR A 236 -6.21 17.98 2.35
N ALA A 237 -7.24 17.19 2.63
CA ALA A 237 -8.35 17.57 3.50
C ALA A 237 -7.92 17.70 4.97
N ASP A 238 -7.03 16.84 5.44
CA ASP A 238 -6.52 16.82 6.81
C ASP A 238 -5.72 18.11 7.14
N ILE A 239 -4.80 18.50 6.25
CA ILE A 239 -3.96 19.69 6.42
C ILE A 239 -4.63 20.98 5.90
N ARG A 240 -5.81 20.88 5.31
CA ARG A 240 -6.54 21.99 4.66
C ARG A 240 -5.71 22.72 3.59
N GLY A 241 -4.91 21.95 2.86
CA GLY A 241 -4.02 22.50 1.84
C GLY A 241 -3.31 21.44 1.01
N ALA A 242 -2.66 21.86 -0.05
CA ALA A 242 -1.83 21.02 -0.89
C ALA A 242 -0.35 21.44 -0.78
N ASP A 243 0.47 20.54 -0.25
CA ASP A 243 1.92 20.66 -0.23
C ASP A 243 2.50 19.75 -1.33
N ALA A 244 2.73 20.31 -2.51
CA ALA A 244 3.25 19.56 -3.66
C ALA A 244 4.65 18.96 -3.41
N ASN A 245 5.42 19.51 -2.46
CA ASN A 245 6.78 19.06 -2.17
C ASN A 245 6.78 17.83 -1.24
N ASN A 246 5.94 17.84 -0.20
CA ASN A 246 5.99 16.83 0.86
C ASN A 246 4.81 15.84 0.84
N ALA A 247 3.67 16.20 0.20
CA ALA A 247 2.52 15.29 0.17
C ALA A 247 2.89 13.96 -0.49
N GLY A 248 2.59 12.86 0.20
CA GLY A 248 2.86 11.51 -0.27
C GLY A 248 4.34 11.08 -0.26
N LEU A 249 5.27 11.92 0.25
CA LEU A 249 6.70 11.59 0.27
C LEU A 249 6.97 10.37 1.15
N TRP A 250 7.66 9.37 0.60
CA TRP A 250 8.00 8.09 1.20
C TRP A 250 6.81 7.13 1.46
N LEU A 251 5.57 7.53 1.18
CA LEU A 251 4.41 6.65 1.37
C LEU A 251 4.41 5.47 0.39
N GLU A 252 5.03 5.60 -0.78
CA GLU A 252 5.25 4.48 -1.71
C GLU A 252 6.09 3.36 -1.08
N LEU A 253 7.13 3.72 -0.32
CA LEU A 253 7.96 2.74 0.39
C LEU A 253 7.18 2.08 1.53
N ASP A 254 6.39 2.86 2.27
CA ASP A 254 5.53 2.33 3.33
C ASP A 254 4.50 1.34 2.79
N ALA A 255 3.90 1.64 1.64
CA ALA A 255 2.97 0.73 0.98
C ALA A 255 3.64 -0.57 0.52
N ILE A 256 4.85 -0.50 -0.07
CA ILE A 256 5.62 -1.69 -0.46
C ILE A 256 5.95 -2.53 0.79
N LEU A 257 6.48 -1.90 1.84
CA LEU A 257 6.81 -2.58 3.09
C LEU A 257 5.59 -3.22 3.73
N ALA A 258 4.43 -2.55 3.74
CA ALA A 258 3.17 -3.09 4.22
C ALA A 258 2.76 -4.37 3.48
N VAL A 259 2.90 -4.38 2.15
CA VAL A 259 2.60 -5.54 1.30
C VAL A 259 3.56 -6.70 1.59
N VAL A 260 4.85 -6.41 1.77
CA VAL A 260 5.88 -7.42 2.08
C VAL A 260 5.70 -7.99 3.49
N ILE A 261 5.45 -7.15 4.50
CA ILE A 261 5.10 -7.60 5.86
C ILE A 261 3.83 -8.45 5.85
N GLY A 262 2.86 -8.11 4.98
CA GLY A 262 1.68 -8.92 4.71
C GLY A 262 1.96 -10.29 4.08
N GLY A 263 3.22 -10.56 3.69
CA GLY A 263 3.66 -11.85 3.12
C GLY A 263 3.37 -12.02 1.64
N THR A 264 3.08 -10.93 0.91
CA THR A 264 2.99 -10.95 -0.55
C THR A 264 4.40 -10.86 -1.13
N SER A 265 4.75 -11.80 -2.01
CA SER A 265 6.08 -11.85 -2.65
C SER A 265 6.22 -10.77 -3.73
N LEU A 266 7.34 -10.06 -3.73
CA LEU A 266 7.72 -9.13 -4.81
C LEU A 266 7.89 -9.82 -6.18
N ASN A 267 8.04 -11.14 -6.19
CA ASN A 267 8.09 -11.94 -7.41
C ASN A 267 6.71 -12.22 -8.02
N GLY A 268 5.66 -11.61 -7.47
CA GLY A 268 4.28 -11.77 -7.93
C GLY A 268 3.62 -13.08 -7.53
N GLY A 269 2.40 -13.29 -8.01
CA GLY A 269 1.59 -14.46 -7.73
C GLY A 269 0.64 -14.28 -6.56
N ARG A 270 0.65 -15.19 -5.58
CA ARG A 270 -0.30 -15.18 -4.47
C ARG A 270 -0.22 -13.92 -3.63
N PHE A 271 -1.38 -13.36 -3.30
CA PHE A 271 -1.49 -12.15 -2.50
C PHE A 271 -2.67 -12.20 -1.52
N SER A 272 -2.66 -11.30 -0.55
CA SER A 272 -3.75 -11.14 0.42
C SER A 272 -3.90 -9.70 0.85
N ILE A 273 -4.94 -9.02 0.35
CA ILE A 273 -5.25 -7.63 0.73
C ILE A 273 -5.37 -7.50 2.26
N THR A 274 -6.04 -8.46 2.92
CA THR A 274 -6.19 -8.43 4.38
C THR A 274 -4.86 -8.48 5.14
N ALA A 275 -3.93 -9.34 4.67
CA ALA A 275 -2.61 -9.44 5.28
C ALA A 275 -1.78 -8.17 5.05
N SER A 276 -1.84 -7.61 3.83
CA SER A 276 -1.17 -6.34 3.51
C SER A 276 -1.72 -5.17 4.32
N LEU A 277 -3.03 -5.12 4.58
CA LEU A 277 -3.63 -4.11 5.45
C LEU A 277 -3.17 -4.23 6.90
N ILE A 278 -2.99 -5.45 7.43
CA ILE A 278 -2.37 -5.64 8.74
C ILE A 278 -0.92 -5.10 8.71
N GLY A 279 -0.18 -5.32 7.62
CA GLY A 279 1.12 -4.71 7.40
C GLY A 279 1.11 -3.18 7.43
N ALA A 280 0.12 -2.54 6.80
CA ALA A 280 -0.06 -1.09 6.86
C ALA A 280 -0.35 -0.60 8.30
N LEU A 281 -1.16 -1.33 9.05
CA LEU A 281 -1.42 -1.04 10.47
C LEU A 281 -0.14 -1.21 11.31
N ILE A 282 0.68 -2.23 11.06
CA ILE A 282 1.98 -2.40 11.73
C ILE A 282 2.86 -1.17 11.51
N ILE A 283 3.03 -0.74 10.24
CA ILE A 283 3.86 0.43 9.92
C ILE A 283 3.33 1.69 10.61
N GLN A 284 2.03 1.90 10.57
CA GLN A 284 1.44 3.08 11.21
C GLN A 284 1.52 3.02 12.73
N THR A 285 1.39 1.84 13.32
CA THR A 285 1.58 1.65 14.77
C THR A 285 3.02 1.99 15.18
N ILE A 286 4.02 1.58 14.38
CA ILE A 286 5.43 1.95 14.59
C ILE A 286 5.59 3.48 14.51
N ASN A 287 5.07 4.12 13.45
CA ASN A 287 5.16 5.56 13.27
C ASN A 287 4.54 6.33 14.46
N THR A 288 3.34 5.92 14.88
CA THR A 288 2.66 6.54 16.03
C THR A 288 3.39 6.26 17.33
N GLY A 289 3.92 5.04 17.52
CA GLY A 289 4.70 4.69 18.70
C GLY A 289 5.97 5.53 18.86
N ILE A 290 6.70 5.79 17.77
CA ILE A 290 7.88 6.65 17.77
C ILE A 290 7.50 8.08 18.16
N LEU A 291 6.41 8.61 17.59
CA LEU A 291 5.90 9.95 17.92
C LEU A 291 5.55 10.10 19.40
N VAL A 292 4.83 9.12 19.97
CA VAL A 292 4.38 9.15 21.37
C VAL A 292 5.54 8.92 22.34
N SER A 293 6.59 8.23 21.91
CA SER A 293 7.80 7.98 22.74
C SER A 293 8.68 9.21 22.95
N GLY A 294 8.39 10.34 22.28
CA GLY A 294 9.14 11.60 22.44
C GLY A 294 10.53 11.59 21.80
N PHE A 295 10.84 10.63 20.93
CA PHE A 295 12.09 10.65 20.16
C PHE A 295 12.11 11.84 19.19
N PRO A 296 13.29 12.50 18.99
CA PRO A 296 13.45 13.51 17.98
C PRO A 296 13.05 12.99 16.58
N PRO A 297 12.39 13.82 15.75
CA PRO A 297 11.89 13.39 14.42
C PRO A 297 12.96 12.81 13.51
N GLU A 298 14.22 13.25 13.69
CA GLU A 298 15.37 12.81 12.89
C GLU A 298 15.66 11.31 13.03
N PHE A 299 15.34 10.75 14.20
CA PHE A 299 15.52 9.32 14.45
C PHE A 299 14.40 8.45 13.87
N ASN A 300 13.28 9.05 13.44
CA ASN A 300 12.09 8.30 13.00
C ASN A 300 12.43 7.30 11.89
N LEU A 301 13.15 7.72 10.85
CA LEU A 301 13.50 6.85 9.72
C LEU A 301 14.43 5.71 10.13
N ILE A 302 15.39 5.98 11.02
CA ILE A 302 16.37 4.98 11.50
C ILE A 302 15.68 3.94 12.37
N ILE A 303 14.87 4.40 13.35
CA ILE A 303 14.12 3.52 14.25
C ILE A 303 13.15 2.68 13.47
N LYS A 304 12.39 3.29 12.56
CA LYS A 304 11.45 2.60 11.67
C LYS A 304 12.14 1.53 10.83
N ALA A 305 13.25 1.86 10.16
CA ALA A 305 14.02 0.91 9.36
C ALA A 305 14.53 -0.26 10.21
N SER A 306 15.04 0.02 11.41
CA SER A 306 15.52 -1.00 12.35
C SER A 306 14.41 -1.96 12.79
N ILE A 307 13.25 -1.43 13.18
CA ILE A 307 12.10 -2.24 13.60
C ILE A 307 11.59 -3.08 12.43
N ILE A 308 11.48 -2.50 11.22
CA ILE A 308 11.03 -3.22 10.03
C ILE A 308 12.01 -4.35 9.70
N MET A 309 13.33 -4.08 9.77
CA MET A 309 14.36 -5.09 9.54
C MET A 309 14.21 -6.27 10.51
N VAL A 310 13.99 -6.01 11.80
CA VAL A 310 13.75 -7.04 12.82
C VAL A 310 12.48 -7.84 12.50
N VAL A 311 11.37 -7.15 12.19
CA VAL A 311 10.10 -7.80 11.86
C VAL A 311 10.22 -8.71 10.63
N LEU A 312 10.84 -8.23 9.55
CA LEU A 312 11.06 -9.02 8.32
C LEU A 312 12.01 -10.19 8.55
N THR A 313 13.06 -9.98 9.35
CA THR A 313 14.01 -11.02 9.72
C THR A 313 13.32 -12.15 10.48
N LEU A 314 12.52 -11.82 11.49
CA LEU A 314 11.73 -12.80 12.25
C LEU A 314 10.69 -13.54 11.41
N GLN A 315 10.16 -12.91 10.35
CA GLN A 315 9.21 -13.52 9.43
C GLN A 315 9.90 -14.35 8.33
N SER A 316 11.23 -14.29 8.22
CA SER A 316 11.98 -15.04 7.21
C SER A 316 11.80 -16.55 7.38
N PRO A 317 11.45 -17.30 6.32
CA PRO A 317 11.33 -18.75 6.38
C PRO A 317 12.61 -19.45 6.85
N ALA A 318 13.78 -18.89 6.53
CA ALA A 318 15.07 -19.41 6.96
C ALA A 318 15.23 -19.34 8.49
N ILE A 319 14.88 -18.21 9.09
CA ILE A 319 14.95 -18.00 10.53
C ILE A 319 13.86 -18.81 11.25
N MET A 320 12.64 -18.85 10.70
CA MET A 320 11.57 -19.69 11.24
C MET A 320 11.93 -21.17 11.22
N ALA A 321 12.71 -21.61 10.23
CA ALA A 321 13.25 -22.98 10.19
C ALA A 321 14.31 -23.22 11.28
N VAL A 322 15.22 -22.26 11.50
CA VAL A 322 16.25 -22.35 12.56
C VAL A 322 15.61 -22.35 13.94
N LEU A 323 14.56 -21.55 14.15
CA LEU A 323 13.81 -21.50 15.41
C LEU A 323 12.85 -22.70 15.60
N GLY A 324 12.81 -23.66 14.68
CA GLY A 324 12.01 -24.88 14.78
C GLY A 324 10.51 -24.71 14.50
N PHE A 325 10.06 -23.52 14.07
CA PHE A 325 8.65 -23.27 13.76
C PHE A 325 8.21 -23.78 12.40
N VAL A 326 9.15 -23.98 11.46
CA VAL A 326 8.88 -24.46 10.08
C VAL A 326 9.97 -25.40 9.64
N LYS A 327 9.64 -26.52 8.94
CA LYS A 327 10.65 -27.37 8.31
C LYS A 327 11.46 -26.57 7.28
N ALA A 328 12.79 -26.66 7.35
CA ALA A 328 13.67 -26.00 6.39
C ALA A 328 13.25 -26.33 4.95
N PRO A 329 13.21 -25.33 4.04
CA PRO A 329 12.95 -25.59 2.64
C PRO A 329 14.03 -26.55 2.12
N LYS A 330 13.63 -27.67 1.52
CA LYS A 330 14.56 -28.58 0.85
C LYS A 330 15.27 -27.78 -0.25
N GLN A 331 16.54 -27.53 -0.09
CA GLN A 331 17.39 -27.09 -1.19
C GLN A 331 17.33 -28.19 -2.25
N HIS A 332 16.72 -27.89 -3.40
CA HIS A 332 16.93 -28.71 -4.58
C HIS A 332 18.42 -28.61 -4.90
N ALA A 333 19.17 -29.67 -4.51
CA ALA A 333 20.53 -29.87 -4.98
C ALA A 333 20.48 -29.80 -6.50
N LYS A 334 21.12 -28.77 -7.07
CA LYS A 334 21.47 -28.79 -8.49
C LYS A 334 22.36 -30.00 -8.67
N THR A 335 21.78 -31.10 -9.12
CA THR A 335 22.51 -32.19 -9.72
C THR A 335 23.18 -31.61 -10.97
N ALA A 336 24.40 -31.12 -10.78
CA ALA A 336 25.29 -30.88 -11.89
C ALA A 336 25.53 -32.26 -12.53
N THR A 337 24.89 -32.48 -13.65
CA THR A 337 25.21 -33.52 -14.59
C THR A 337 26.63 -33.28 -15.13
N ASN A 338 27.62 -33.79 -14.40
CA ASN A 338 28.90 -34.13 -14.96
C ASN A 338 28.67 -35.41 -15.80
N GLY A 339 28.33 -35.23 -17.03
CA GLY A 339 28.13 -36.28 -18.00
C GLY A 339 28.54 -35.80 -19.38
N MET A 340 29.79 -35.39 -19.51
CA MET A 340 30.41 -35.25 -20.84
C MET A 340 31.87 -35.65 -20.76
N THR A 341 32.17 -36.54 -21.64
CA THR A 341 33.49 -36.98 -22.11
C THR A 341 33.96 -38.32 -21.63
N LYS A 342 33.68 -39.32 -22.46
CA LYS A 342 34.65 -40.29 -22.91
C LYS A 342 34.01 -41.12 -24.03
N GLU A 343 34.32 -40.72 -25.26
CA GLU A 343 34.31 -41.47 -26.52
C GLU A 343 34.58 -40.43 -27.61
N GLY A 344 35.58 -40.51 -28.44
CA GLY A 344 36.37 -41.59 -28.90
C GLY A 344 37.53 -41.07 -29.72
N THR A 345 38.67 -41.56 -29.37
CA THR A 345 39.83 -41.71 -30.27
C THR A 345 39.81 -43.13 -30.77
N ALA A 346 39.46 -43.35 -32.04
CA ALA A 346 39.99 -44.39 -32.87
C ALA A 346 39.40 -44.36 -34.30
N ARG A 347 40.29 -44.10 -35.24
CA ARG A 347 40.24 -44.26 -36.70
C ARG A 347 39.79 -43.10 -37.52
#